data_14044579c631333182c54144ddfca7e7
#
_entry.id   14044579c631333182c54144ddfca7e7
#
_cell.length_a   1.000
_cell.length_b   1.000
_cell.length_c   1.000
_cell.angle_alpha   90.00
_cell.angle_beta   90.00
_cell.angle_gamma   90.00
#
_symmetry.space_group_name_H-M   'P 1'
#
loop_
_entity.id
_entity.type
_entity.pdbx_description
1 polymer ?
#
loop_
_entity_poly.entity_id
_entity_poly.type
_entity_poly.pdbx_seq_one_letter_code
_entity_poly.pdbx_strand_id
1 'polypeptide(L)'
;MRFGIPWVGPDVAREAEEAGVSAFCTGDFVDHEAYVTLAEMVASTETALVGTAIAYAFARTPYAHAAAVRQLALKAPGRLFVGLGSGAYRINRDWFGVDADRPVSRLSDLVRATRAWLRAENGSPVRYEGEFYRVDADVKAPVLGNVDVPILMAAFNRRMAAAAGRTADGVIGHGLFTRSWWNDVVRPAVAEGAGSRQDGGRLLEHGWVITAIDDAAPERAINDARRMIAFYLTVKTYDPYVAHHGWLAEVDAIRSAFARGDTDAMANAVTDDMVNEIALCGTTNDALTALVKRAEALPRDVAYFSTPSFLVGHRRRQAYARSSFALLGAV
;
A
#
# COMPACT_ATOMS: atom_id res chain seq x y z
N MET A 1 -10.18 4.74 -13.55
CA MET A 1 -9.62 4.01 -12.40
C MET A 1 -9.05 2.68 -12.89
N ARG A 2 -7.94 2.21 -12.33
CA ARG A 2 -7.36 0.89 -12.59
C ARG A 2 -7.70 -0.06 -11.46
N PHE A 3 -7.89 -1.33 -11.78
CA PHE A 3 -8.00 -2.39 -10.78
C PHE A 3 -6.72 -3.21 -10.76
N GLY A 4 -6.26 -3.50 -9.56
CA GLY A 4 -5.05 -4.26 -9.32
C GLY A 4 -5.25 -5.33 -8.26
N ILE A 5 -4.24 -6.19 -8.11
CA ILE A 5 -4.14 -7.17 -7.03
C ILE A 5 -2.72 -7.14 -6.44
N PRO A 6 -2.55 -7.52 -5.16
CA PRO A 6 -1.24 -7.88 -4.63
C PRO A 6 -0.65 -9.06 -5.40
N TRP A 7 0.68 -9.09 -5.49
CA TRP A 7 1.39 -10.17 -6.15
C TRP A 7 1.15 -11.53 -5.48
N VAL A 8 0.73 -12.50 -6.28
CA VAL A 8 0.47 -13.88 -5.83
C VAL A 8 1.18 -14.92 -6.72
N GLY A 9 2.15 -14.47 -7.50
CA GLY A 9 3.03 -15.28 -8.35
C GLY A 9 2.76 -15.14 -9.84
N PRO A 10 3.74 -15.56 -10.66
CA PRO A 10 3.71 -15.37 -12.11
C PRO A 10 2.58 -16.14 -12.81
N ASP A 11 2.17 -17.29 -12.27
CA ASP A 11 1.11 -18.11 -12.86
C ASP A 11 -0.25 -17.38 -12.86
N VAL A 12 -0.53 -16.61 -11.80
CA VAL A 12 -1.77 -15.83 -11.70
C VAL A 12 -1.66 -14.51 -12.47
N ALA A 13 -0.47 -13.96 -12.61
CA ALA A 13 -0.28 -12.64 -13.22
C ALA A 13 -0.75 -12.61 -14.68
N ARG A 14 -0.43 -13.63 -15.47
CA ARG A 14 -0.87 -13.71 -16.88
C ARG A 14 -2.41 -13.82 -16.96
N GLU A 15 -3.00 -14.73 -16.20
CA GLU A 15 -4.47 -14.87 -16.14
C GLU A 15 -5.12 -13.54 -15.73
N ALA A 16 -4.49 -12.82 -14.80
CA ALA A 16 -5.00 -11.55 -14.29
C ALA A 16 -4.94 -10.44 -15.37
N GLU A 17 -3.82 -10.31 -16.11
CA GLU A 17 -3.72 -9.33 -17.20
C GLU A 17 -4.73 -9.65 -18.31
N GLU A 18 -4.91 -10.92 -18.68
CA GLU A 18 -5.92 -11.38 -19.64
C GLU A 18 -7.35 -11.07 -19.17
N ALA A 19 -7.61 -11.15 -17.86
CA ALA A 19 -8.90 -10.80 -17.27
C ALA A 19 -9.13 -9.28 -17.15
N GLY A 20 -8.09 -8.44 -17.36
CA GLY A 20 -8.19 -6.98 -17.29
C GLY A 20 -7.61 -6.35 -16.03
N VAL A 21 -6.92 -7.11 -15.17
CA VAL A 21 -6.12 -6.54 -14.08
C VAL A 21 -5.01 -5.69 -14.69
N SER A 22 -4.96 -4.43 -14.32
CA SER A 22 -4.06 -3.45 -14.92
C SER A 22 -3.00 -2.89 -13.96
N ALA A 23 -2.93 -3.44 -12.76
CA ALA A 23 -1.90 -3.08 -11.77
C ALA A 23 -1.58 -4.25 -10.82
N PHE A 24 -0.31 -4.37 -10.46
CA PHE A 24 0.12 -5.27 -9.39
C PHE A 24 0.95 -4.52 -8.36
N CYS A 25 0.85 -4.94 -7.11
CA CYS A 25 1.69 -4.39 -6.05
C CYS A 25 2.27 -5.49 -5.16
N THR A 26 3.39 -5.17 -4.53
CA THR A 26 4.02 -6.00 -3.49
C THR A 26 4.49 -5.12 -2.34
N GLY A 27 4.75 -5.71 -1.19
CA GLY A 27 5.36 -5.02 -0.06
C GLY A 27 6.54 -5.80 0.50
N ASP A 28 7.18 -5.26 1.52
CA ASP A 28 8.13 -6.00 2.32
C ASP A 28 7.41 -6.81 3.41
N PHE A 29 7.79 -8.05 3.57
CA PHE A 29 7.41 -8.86 4.71
C PHE A 29 8.54 -9.86 5.07
N VAL A 30 8.34 -10.72 6.07
CA VAL A 30 9.39 -11.64 6.59
C VAL A 30 9.84 -12.69 5.56
N ASP A 31 8.99 -13.03 4.60
CA ASP A 31 9.22 -14.07 3.60
C ASP A 31 9.53 -13.53 2.19
N HIS A 32 9.47 -12.22 2.00
CA HIS A 32 9.77 -11.58 0.70
C HIS A 32 10.23 -10.13 0.84
N GLU A 33 11.11 -9.72 -0.06
CA GLU A 33 11.65 -8.38 -0.18
C GLU A 33 11.01 -7.66 -1.37
N ALA A 34 10.60 -6.42 -1.16
CA ALA A 34 9.76 -5.68 -2.10
C ALA A 34 10.38 -5.53 -3.49
N TYR A 35 11.66 -5.18 -3.61
CA TYR A 35 12.30 -4.95 -4.91
C TYR A 35 12.69 -6.25 -5.62
N VAL A 36 13.00 -7.32 -4.88
CA VAL A 36 13.21 -8.65 -5.45
C VAL A 36 11.91 -9.16 -6.07
N THR A 37 10.80 -9.05 -5.33
CA THR A 37 9.47 -9.40 -5.86
C THR A 37 9.06 -8.49 -7.01
N LEU A 38 9.35 -7.18 -6.93
CA LEU A 38 9.07 -6.24 -8.03
C LEU A 38 9.84 -6.60 -9.31
N ALA A 39 11.06 -7.12 -9.19
CA ALA A 39 11.82 -7.61 -10.35
C ALA A 39 11.15 -8.84 -11.00
N GLU A 40 10.59 -9.75 -10.20
CA GLU A 40 9.78 -10.87 -10.71
C GLU A 40 8.51 -10.36 -11.41
N MET A 41 7.80 -9.38 -10.80
CA MET A 41 6.62 -8.77 -11.41
C MET A 41 6.92 -8.13 -12.75
N VAL A 42 8.01 -7.36 -12.85
CA VAL A 42 8.48 -6.75 -14.10
C VAL A 42 8.76 -7.80 -15.19
N ALA A 43 9.35 -8.93 -14.80
CA ALA A 43 9.67 -10.01 -15.73
C ALA A 43 8.45 -10.84 -16.17
N SER A 44 7.37 -10.81 -15.37
CA SER A 44 6.20 -11.69 -15.56
C SER A 44 4.95 -10.95 -16.06
N THR A 45 5.04 -9.62 -16.28
CA THR A 45 3.92 -8.79 -16.76
C THR A 45 4.32 -7.98 -17.97
N GLU A 46 3.38 -7.73 -18.88
CA GLU A 46 3.63 -7.02 -20.13
C GLU A 46 3.17 -5.56 -20.11
N THR A 47 1.98 -5.30 -19.62
CA THR A 47 1.31 -4.00 -19.73
C THR A 47 0.91 -3.39 -18.39
N ALA A 48 0.74 -4.21 -17.37
CA ALA A 48 0.28 -3.75 -16.06
C ALA A 48 1.26 -2.78 -15.40
N LEU A 49 0.71 -1.82 -14.67
CA LEU A 49 1.47 -0.99 -13.73
C LEU A 49 1.95 -1.86 -12.57
N VAL A 50 3.22 -1.79 -12.23
CA VAL A 50 3.82 -2.60 -11.16
C VAL A 50 4.56 -1.71 -10.15
N GLY A 51 4.50 -2.04 -8.88
CA GLY A 51 5.19 -1.25 -7.87
C GLY A 51 5.10 -1.79 -6.46
N THR A 52 5.68 -1.05 -5.53
CA THR A 52 5.63 -1.41 -4.12
C THR A 52 4.47 -0.72 -3.41
N ALA A 53 3.76 -1.47 -2.57
CA ALA A 53 2.70 -0.96 -1.69
C ALA A 53 2.66 -1.76 -0.37
N ILE A 54 3.71 -1.69 0.46
CA ILE A 54 4.79 -0.69 0.40
C ILE A 54 6.17 -1.37 0.60
N ALA A 55 7.22 -0.72 0.11
CA ALA A 55 8.57 -1.01 0.62
C ALA A 55 8.78 -0.27 1.95
N TYR A 56 9.38 -0.93 2.95
CA TYR A 56 9.74 -0.29 4.21
C TYR A 56 10.84 0.76 3.98
N ALA A 57 10.47 2.01 4.17
CA ALA A 57 11.31 3.15 3.85
C ALA A 57 12.64 3.15 4.61
N PHE A 58 12.62 2.77 5.88
CA PHE A 58 13.79 2.87 6.75
C PHE A 58 14.66 1.60 6.77
N ALA A 59 14.23 0.54 6.12
CA ALA A 59 15.03 -0.67 5.94
C ALA A 59 16.18 -0.47 4.92
N ARG A 60 16.15 0.61 4.14
CA ARG A 60 17.13 0.90 3.08
C ARG A 60 17.51 2.37 3.07
N THR A 61 18.68 2.67 2.52
CA THR A 61 19.11 4.06 2.28
C THR A 61 18.38 4.67 1.07
N PRO A 62 18.29 6.01 0.94
CA PRO A 62 17.78 6.66 -0.27
C PRO A 62 18.48 6.19 -1.55
N TYR A 63 19.80 5.95 -1.48
CA TYR A 63 20.57 5.39 -2.58
C TYR A 63 20.08 3.99 -2.99
N ALA A 64 19.87 3.08 -2.02
CA ALA A 64 19.44 1.72 -2.30
C ALA A 64 18.05 1.69 -2.96
N HIS A 65 17.11 2.51 -2.46
CA HIS A 65 15.80 2.69 -3.10
C HIS A 65 15.95 3.16 -4.55
N ALA A 66 16.71 4.24 -4.78
CA ALA A 66 16.87 4.83 -6.10
C ALA A 66 17.60 3.89 -7.08
N ALA A 67 18.62 3.16 -6.63
CA ALA A 67 19.38 2.22 -7.46
C ALA A 67 18.50 1.06 -7.96
N ALA A 68 17.69 0.47 -7.06
CA ALA A 68 16.74 -0.58 -7.44
C ALA A 68 15.69 -0.06 -8.44
N VAL A 69 15.10 1.09 -8.16
CA VAL A 69 14.10 1.73 -9.03
C VAL A 69 14.68 2.05 -10.40
N ARG A 70 15.88 2.62 -10.47
CA ARG A 70 16.57 2.94 -11.72
C ARG A 70 16.77 1.70 -12.58
N GLN A 71 17.23 0.60 -11.98
CA GLN A 71 17.45 -0.64 -12.70
C GLN A 71 16.13 -1.23 -13.25
N LEU A 72 15.07 -1.19 -12.46
CA LEU A 72 13.75 -1.72 -12.85
C LEU A 72 13.05 -0.84 -13.89
N ALA A 73 13.21 0.48 -13.82
CA ALA A 73 12.64 1.40 -14.79
C ALA A 73 13.15 1.19 -16.21
N LEU A 74 14.40 0.75 -16.36
CA LEU A 74 14.96 0.37 -17.67
C LEU A 74 14.28 -0.86 -18.28
N LYS A 75 13.73 -1.75 -17.45
CA LYS A 75 13.07 -2.99 -17.88
C LYS A 75 11.56 -2.83 -18.06
N ALA A 76 10.96 -1.89 -17.36
CA ALA A 76 9.51 -1.61 -17.38
C ALA A 76 9.26 -0.10 -17.56
N PRO A 77 9.66 0.53 -18.67
CA PRO A 77 9.55 1.96 -18.88
C PRO A 77 8.09 2.41 -18.81
N GLY A 78 7.80 3.43 -17.97
CA GLY A 78 6.46 3.98 -17.79
C GLY A 78 5.47 3.11 -17.02
N ARG A 79 5.89 1.92 -16.54
CA ARG A 79 5.03 0.97 -15.81
C ARG A 79 5.35 0.84 -14.32
N LEU A 80 6.27 1.66 -13.80
CA LEU A 80 6.67 1.57 -12.40
C LEU A 80 6.04 2.67 -11.55
N PHE A 81 5.78 2.35 -10.30
CA PHE A 81 5.64 3.29 -9.20
C PHE A 81 6.36 2.75 -7.96
N VAL A 82 6.71 3.62 -7.04
CA VAL A 82 7.33 3.25 -5.77
C VAL A 82 6.47 3.76 -4.62
N GLY A 83 5.89 2.84 -3.87
CA GLY A 83 5.20 3.16 -2.63
C GLY A 83 6.11 2.91 -1.43
N LEU A 84 6.35 3.94 -0.64
CA LEU A 84 7.16 3.91 0.57
C LEU A 84 6.29 4.10 1.80
N GLY A 85 6.54 3.30 2.82
CA GLY A 85 5.86 3.41 4.11
C GLY A 85 6.83 3.39 5.27
N SER A 86 6.51 4.12 6.33
CA SER A 86 7.36 4.17 7.53
C SER A 86 7.46 2.83 8.28
N GLY A 87 6.51 1.92 8.07
CA GLY A 87 6.38 0.74 8.93
C GLY A 87 5.97 1.10 10.37
N ALA A 88 5.65 0.10 11.17
CA ALA A 88 5.39 0.28 12.59
C ALA A 88 6.71 0.54 13.35
N TYR A 89 6.65 1.33 14.42
CA TYR A 89 7.82 1.64 15.25
C TYR A 89 8.58 0.39 15.73
N ARG A 90 7.82 -0.64 16.18
CA ARG A 90 8.43 -1.90 16.64
C ARG A 90 9.15 -2.66 15.52
N ILE A 91 8.63 -2.64 14.30
CA ILE A 91 9.29 -3.27 13.15
C ILE A 91 10.64 -2.58 12.89
N ASN A 92 10.68 -1.27 12.85
CA ASN A 92 11.92 -0.54 12.64
C ASN A 92 12.95 -0.82 13.73
N ARG A 93 12.52 -0.77 15.00
CA ARG A 93 13.41 -0.99 16.14
C ARG A 93 13.85 -2.45 16.28
N ASP A 94 12.89 -3.38 16.21
CA ASP A 94 13.11 -4.78 16.60
C ASP A 94 13.62 -5.65 15.43
N TRP A 95 13.24 -5.31 14.18
CA TRP A 95 13.64 -6.09 13.00
C TRP A 95 14.83 -5.45 12.27
N PHE A 96 14.83 -4.12 12.14
CA PHE A 96 15.84 -3.42 11.33
C PHE A 96 16.94 -2.80 12.19
N GLY A 97 16.76 -2.68 13.51
CA GLY A 97 17.70 -1.99 14.39
C GLY A 97 17.83 -0.49 14.08
N VAL A 98 16.79 0.12 13.53
CA VAL A 98 16.78 1.51 13.08
C VAL A 98 15.90 2.34 13.99
N ASP A 99 16.43 3.50 14.40
CA ASP A 99 15.61 4.54 15.02
C ASP A 99 14.67 5.14 13.95
N ALA A 100 13.38 5.07 14.24
CA ALA A 100 12.34 5.61 13.37
C ALA A 100 11.53 6.73 14.04
N ASP A 101 12.17 7.47 14.95
CA ASP A 101 11.57 8.66 15.55
C ASP A 101 11.20 9.68 14.48
N ARG A 102 10.13 10.43 14.73
CA ARG A 102 9.58 11.43 13.81
C ARG A 102 9.33 10.86 12.40
N PRO A 103 8.56 9.74 12.27
CA PRO A 103 8.44 8.99 11.03
C PRO A 103 7.88 9.83 9.86
N VAL A 104 7.08 10.85 10.14
CA VAL A 104 6.52 11.74 9.11
C VAL A 104 7.63 12.60 8.48
N SER A 105 8.45 13.25 9.28
CA SER A 105 9.56 14.07 8.80
C SER A 105 10.63 13.20 8.13
N ARG A 106 11.00 12.08 8.75
CA ARG A 106 12.01 11.15 8.23
C ARG A 106 11.58 10.56 6.88
N LEU A 107 10.32 10.13 6.71
CA LEU A 107 9.84 9.61 5.44
C LEU A 107 9.80 10.69 4.36
N SER A 108 9.36 11.91 4.69
CA SER A 108 9.39 13.04 3.77
C SER A 108 10.81 13.36 3.29
N ASP A 109 11.77 13.31 4.20
CA ASP A 109 13.18 13.55 3.91
C ASP A 109 13.77 12.44 3.03
N LEU A 110 13.46 11.18 3.34
CA LEU A 110 13.86 10.03 2.52
C LEU A 110 13.33 10.11 1.09
N VAL A 111 12.06 10.49 0.91
CA VAL A 111 11.47 10.67 -0.43
C VAL A 111 12.23 11.73 -1.23
N ARG A 112 12.56 12.86 -0.61
CA ARG A 112 13.32 13.93 -1.29
C ARG A 112 14.75 13.48 -1.65
N ALA A 113 15.43 12.80 -0.72
CA ALA A 113 16.77 12.27 -0.96
C ALA A 113 16.78 11.18 -2.04
N THR A 114 15.78 10.30 -2.06
CA THR A 114 15.60 9.28 -3.12
C THR A 114 15.33 9.95 -4.47
N ARG A 115 14.50 10.99 -4.50
CA ARG A 115 14.21 11.76 -5.72
C ARG A 115 15.46 12.47 -6.25
N ALA A 116 16.33 13.00 -5.37
CA ALA A 116 17.60 13.57 -5.78
C ALA A 116 18.47 12.54 -6.53
N TRP A 117 18.53 11.30 -6.07
CA TRP A 117 19.22 10.22 -6.77
C TRP A 117 18.54 9.83 -8.09
N LEU A 118 17.22 9.80 -8.16
CA LEU A 118 16.50 9.46 -9.40
C LEU A 118 16.65 10.54 -10.48
N ARG A 119 16.84 11.79 -10.07
CA ARG A 119 17.11 12.91 -10.97
C ARG A 119 18.59 13.14 -11.30
N ALA A 120 19.44 12.24 -10.82
CA ALA A 120 20.88 12.33 -11.06
C ALA A 120 21.20 12.26 -12.56
N GLU A 121 22.03 13.19 -13.03
CA GLU A 121 22.50 13.27 -14.40
C GLU A 121 24.02 13.10 -14.47
N ASN A 122 24.50 12.53 -15.57
CA ASN A 122 25.94 12.37 -15.77
C ASN A 122 26.65 13.72 -15.86
N GLY A 123 27.77 13.84 -15.16
CA GLY A 123 28.57 15.07 -15.12
C GLY A 123 28.09 16.13 -14.13
N SER A 124 26.95 15.89 -13.47
CA SER A 124 26.42 16.77 -12.42
C SER A 124 26.50 16.09 -11.06
N PRO A 125 26.97 16.77 -10.01
CA PRO A 125 26.99 16.22 -8.67
C PRO A 125 25.58 16.05 -8.12
N VAL A 126 25.32 14.94 -7.44
CA VAL A 126 24.08 14.73 -6.70
C VAL A 126 24.22 15.34 -5.33
N ARG A 127 23.41 16.35 -5.03
CA ARG A 127 23.42 17.09 -3.77
C ARG A 127 22.05 17.08 -3.14
N TYR A 128 21.99 16.72 -1.88
CA TYR A 128 20.81 16.84 -1.04
C TYR A 128 21.23 17.00 0.42
N GLU A 129 20.66 17.95 1.11
CA GLU A 129 20.88 18.16 2.55
C GLU A 129 19.53 18.28 3.22
N GLY A 130 19.20 17.27 4.02
CA GLY A 130 17.96 17.19 4.79
C GLY A 130 18.26 16.99 6.27
N GLU A 131 17.20 16.82 7.04
CA GLU A 131 17.30 16.63 8.49
C GLU A 131 17.87 15.25 8.86
N PHE A 132 17.54 14.21 8.09
CA PHE A 132 17.88 12.81 8.36
C PHE A 132 18.82 12.22 7.31
N TYR A 133 18.84 12.78 6.13
CA TYR A 133 19.62 12.24 5.02
C TYR A 133 20.44 13.35 4.35
N ARG A 134 21.68 13.00 4.04
CA ARG A 134 22.59 13.84 3.27
C ARG A 134 23.10 13.04 2.07
N VAL A 135 23.10 13.65 0.92
CA VAL A 135 23.72 13.14 -0.31
C VAL A 135 24.72 14.16 -0.79
N ASP A 136 25.95 13.74 -0.97
CA ASP A 136 27.06 14.53 -1.52
C ASP A 136 27.91 13.60 -2.38
N ALA A 137 27.47 13.40 -3.62
CA ALA A 137 28.08 12.45 -4.53
C ALA A 137 28.47 13.11 -5.85
N ASP A 138 29.74 12.95 -6.22
CA ASP A 138 30.28 13.40 -7.51
C ASP A 138 30.44 12.17 -8.42
N VAL A 139 29.34 11.79 -9.06
CA VAL A 139 29.28 10.58 -9.87
C VAL A 139 29.49 10.93 -11.34
N LYS A 140 30.55 10.37 -11.92
CA LYS A 140 30.88 10.48 -13.35
C LYS A 140 30.63 9.13 -14.02
N ALA A 141 29.36 8.85 -14.35
CA ALA A 141 28.98 7.59 -14.98
C ALA A 141 28.03 7.86 -16.16
N PRO A 142 28.35 7.42 -17.38
CA PRO A 142 27.54 7.72 -18.58
C PRO A 142 26.16 7.07 -18.57
N VAL A 143 25.89 6.22 -17.58
CA VAL A 143 24.59 5.52 -17.39
C VAL A 143 23.60 6.33 -16.55
N LEU A 144 24.00 7.47 -15.98
CA LEU A 144 23.09 8.31 -15.22
C LEU A 144 22.25 9.18 -16.15
N GLY A 145 20.96 9.18 -15.90
CA GLY A 145 19.98 10.04 -16.53
C GLY A 145 18.79 10.19 -15.61
N ASN A 146 17.95 11.17 -15.83
CA ASN A 146 16.73 11.36 -15.06
C ASN A 146 15.80 10.14 -15.23
N VAL A 147 15.32 9.62 -14.11
CA VAL A 147 14.34 8.52 -14.06
C VAL A 147 13.06 9.05 -13.44
N ASP A 148 12.03 9.17 -14.26
CA ASP A 148 10.71 9.66 -13.84
C ASP A 148 9.83 8.47 -13.43
N VAL A 149 9.88 8.15 -12.14
CA VAL A 149 9.03 7.12 -11.51
C VAL A 149 8.30 7.77 -10.35
N PRO A 150 6.95 7.69 -10.32
CA PRO A 150 6.17 8.24 -9.21
C PRO A 150 6.54 7.60 -7.88
N ILE A 151 6.80 8.43 -6.87
CA ILE A 151 7.01 8.01 -5.48
C ILE A 151 5.76 8.34 -4.68
N LEU A 152 5.05 7.31 -4.20
CA LEU A 152 3.88 7.45 -3.36
C LEU A 152 4.24 7.20 -1.89
N MET A 153 3.56 7.88 -0.98
CA MET A 153 3.70 7.63 0.45
C MET A 153 2.47 6.90 1.00
N ALA A 154 2.69 5.81 1.72
CA ALA A 154 1.62 5.21 2.49
C ALA A 154 1.25 6.13 3.65
N ALA A 155 -0.02 6.44 3.76
CA ALA A 155 -0.52 7.35 4.79
C ALA A 155 -1.81 6.81 5.39
N PHE A 156 -1.80 6.60 6.71
CA PHE A 156 -3.00 6.20 7.43
C PHE A 156 -3.69 7.41 8.06
N ASN A 157 -2.96 8.19 8.83
CA ASN A 157 -3.46 9.32 9.60
C ASN A 157 -3.21 10.68 8.92
N ARG A 158 -3.98 11.68 9.31
CA ARG A 158 -3.95 13.06 8.78
C ARG A 158 -2.55 13.64 8.57
N ARG A 159 -1.65 13.49 9.57
CA ARG A 159 -0.29 14.07 9.48
C ARG A 159 0.53 13.47 8.35
N MET A 160 0.49 12.15 8.20
CA MET A 160 1.20 11.45 7.13
C MET A 160 0.56 11.75 5.77
N ALA A 161 -0.78 11.84 5.70
CA ALA A 161 -1.51 12.20 4.48
C ALA A 161 -1.14 13.63 4.01
N ALA A 162 -1.08 14.59 4.92
CA ALA A 162 -0.62 15.95 4.60
C ALA A 162 0.85 15.98 4.14
N ALA A 163 1.71 15.15 4.75
CA ALA A 163 3.10 15.03 4.32
C ALA A 163 3.22 14.39 2.91
N ALA A 164 2.41 13.38 2.61
CA ALA A 164 2.32 12.81 1.26
C ALA A 164 1.93 13.88 0.23
N GLY A 165 0.91 14.67 0.53
CA GLY A 165 0.49 15.79 -0.32
C GLY A 165 1.61 16.80 -0.59
N ARG A 166 2.45 17.11 0.40
CA ARG A 166 3.56 18.08 0.24
C ARG A 166 4.76 17.51 -0.51
N THR A 167 5.02 16.21 -0.43
CA THR A 167 6.35 15.67 -0.73
C THR A 167 6.35 14.61 -1.81
N ALA A 168 5.30 13.79 -1.87
CA ALA A 168 5.20 12.65 -2.77
C ALA A 168 4.39 12.97 -4.03
N ASP A 169 4.39 12.05 -4.99
CA ASP A 169 3.59 12.15 -6.21
C ASP A 169 2.18 11.58 -6.00
N GLY A 170 1.93 11.04 -4.81
CA GLY A 170 0.62 10.52 -4.42
C GLY A 170 0.61 9.83 -3.07
N VAL A 171 -0.52 9.23 -2.76
CA VAL A 171 -0.80 8.54 -1.50
C VAL A 171 -1.20 7.10 -1.75
N ILE A 172 -0.81 6.21 -0.84
CA ILE A 172 -1.33 4.83 -0.77
C ILE A 172 -2.15 4.69 0.51
N GLY A 173 -3.44 4.39 0.35
CA GLY A 173 -4.36 4.10 1.43
C GLY A 173 -4.31 2.65 1.89
N HIS A 174 -4.70 2.43 3.14
CA HIS A 174 -4.69 1.12 3.78
C HIS A 174 -5.99 0.35 3.51
N GLY A 175 -5.93 -0.98 3.59
CA GLY A 175 -7.10 -1.85 3.39
C GLY A 175 -8.26 -1.66 4.38
N LEU A 176 -8.01 -1.00 5.52
CA LEU A 176 -9.06 -0.62 6.46
C LEU A 176 -9.87 0.62 6.04
N PHE A 177 -9.45 1.34 4.99
CA PHE A 177 -10.08 2.62 4.69
C PHE A 177 -11.53 2.46 4.26
N THR A 178 -12.38 3.20 4.95
CA THR A 178 -13.81 3.38 4.65
C THR A 178 -14.01 4.64 3.80
N ARG A 179 -15.25 4.83 3.32
CA ARG A 179 -15.66 6.04 2.61
C ARG A 179 -15.45 7.30 3.45
N SER A 180 -15.87 7.27 4.73
CA SER A 180 -15.71 8.42 5.60
C SER A 180 -14.26 8.74 5.89
N TRP A 181 -13.40 7.72 6.14
CA TRP A 181 -11.98 7.97 6.38
C TRP A 181 -11.26 8.59 5.18
N TRP A 182 -11.56 8.10 3.97
CA TRP A 182 -11.04 8.72 2.74
C TRP A 182 -11.48 10.17 2.59
N ASN A 183 -12.79 10.44 2.72
CA ASN A 183 -13.36 11.74 2.39
C ASN A 183 -13.17 12.79 3.49
N ASP A 184 -13.20 12.39 4.77
CA ASP A 184 -13.19 13.32 5.90
C ASP A 184 -11.79 13.53 6.47
N VAL A 185 -10.86 12.58 6.26
CA VAL A 185 -9.53 12.64 6.87
C VAL A 185 -8.40 12.66 5.85
N VAL A 186 -8.34 11.65 4.96
CA VAL A 186 -7.16 11.46 4.10
C VAL A 186 -7.12 12.46 2.95
N ARG A 187 -8.17 12.53 2.14
CA ARG A 187 -8.26 13.44 0.98
C ARG A 187 -8.11 14.91 1.35
N PRO A 188 -8.80 15.43 2.39
CA PRO A 188 -8.61 16.79 2.83
C PRO A 188 -7.17 17.09 3.30
N ALA A 189 -6.55 16.15 4.02
CA ALA A 189 -5.18 16.31 4.48
C ALA A 189 -4.16 16.29 3.31
N VAL A 190 -4.36 15.40 2.32
CA VAL A 190 -3.54 15.38 1.10
C VAL A 190 -3.68 16.71 0.35
N ALA A 191 -4.89 17.23 0.20
CA ALA A 191 -5.14 18.51 -0.46
C ALA A 191 -4.50 19.69 0.30
N GLU A 192 -4.61 19.72 1.64
CA GLU A 192 -3.92 20.70 2.49
C GLU A 192 -2.40 20.69 2.26
N GLY A 193 -1.80 19.48 2.24
CA GLY A 193 -0.38 19.32 1.95
C GLY A 193 -0.01 19.80 0.55
N ALA A 194 -0.82 19.46 -0.44
CA ALA A 194 -0.62 19.84 -1.84
C ALA A 194 -0.67 21.34 -2.07
N GLY A 195 -1.48 22.07 -1.30
CA GLY A 195 -1.57 23.52 -1.38
C GLY A 195 -0.27 24.28 -1.10
N SER A 196 0.72 23.61 -0.48
CA SER A 196 2.05 24.18 -0.26
C SER A 196 3.06 23.88 -1.39
N ARG A 197 2.66 23.14 -2.43
CA ARG A 197 3.53 22.79 -3.57
C ARG A 197 3.54 23.90 -4.62
N GLN A 198 4.68 24.06 -5.27
CA GLN A 198 4.83 25.01 -6.38
C GLN A 198 4.57 24.38 -7.76
N ASP A 199 4.63 23.04 -7.84
CA ASP A 199 4.55 22.31 -9.11
C ASP A 199 3.12 22.06 -9.61
N GLY A 200 2.09 22.24 -8.76
CA GLY A 200 0.67 22.11 -9.11
C GLY A 200 0.25 20.73 -9.67
N GLY A 201 1.13 19.73 -9.60
CA GLY A 201 0.91 18.42 -10.17
C GLY A 201 -0.27 17.68 -9.50
N ARG A 202 -1.03 16.93 -10.32
CA ARG A 202 -2.07 16.02 -9.81
C ARG A 202 -1.42 14.92 -8.96
N LEU A 203 -1.99 14.69 -7.79
CA LEU A 203 -1.55 13.61 -6.91
C LEU A 203 -2.28 12.31 -7.23
N LEU A 204 -1.52 11.23 -7.30
CA LEU A 204 -2.04 9.88 -7.49
C LEU A 204 -2.65 9.34 -6.19
N GLU A 205 -3.73 8.60 -6.33
CA GLU A 205 -4.44 7.96 -5.22
C GLU A 205 -4.52 6.46 -5.47
N HIS A 206 -3.67 5.71 -4.80
CA HIS A 206 -3.69 4.24 -4.77
C HIS A 206 -4.21 3.76 -3.42
N GLY A 207 -4.73 2.55 -3.34
CA GLY A 207 -5.11 1.99 -2.05
C GLY A 207 -5.56 0.55 -2.14
N TRP A 208 -5.56 -0.10 -0.99
CA TRP A 208 -5.99 -1.47 -0.85
C TRP A 208 -7.46 -1.54 -0.45
N VAL A 209 -8.12 -2.61 -0.88
CA VAL A 209 -9.47 -2.97 -0.48
C VAL A 209 -9.44 -4.43 -0.06
N ILE A 210 -9.70 -4.72 1.21
CA ILE A 210 -9.74 -6.11 1.70
C ILE A 210 -10.78 -6.87 0.89
N THR A 211 -10.35 -7.95 0.24
CA THR A 211 -11.20 -8.72 -0.69
C THR A 211 -11.03 -10.21 -0.45
N ALA A 212 -12.12 -10.91 -0.15
CA ALA A 212 -12.14 -12.36 0.05
C ALA A 212 -13.45 -12.93 -0.51
N ILE A 213 -13.40 -13.57 -1.68
CA ILE A 213 -14.58 -14.07 -2.40
C ILE A 213 -14.46 -15.57 -2.58
N ASP A 214 -15.49 -16.31 -2.15
CA ASP A 214 -15.58 -17.76 -2.30
C ASP A 214 -17.05 -18.19 -2.40
N ASP A 215 -17.55 -18.44 -3.59
CA ASP A 215 -18.93 -18.85 -3.80
C ASP A 215 -19.26 -20.22 -3.20
N ALA A 216 -18.26 -21.10 -3.05
CA ALA A 216 -18.44 -22.41 -2.44
C ALA A 216 -18.41 -22.38 -0.91
N ALA A 217 -17.77 -21.36 -0.31
CA ALA A 217 -17.62 -21.24 1.14
C ALA A 217 -17.60 -19.74 1.57
N PRO A 218 -18.70 -19.02 1.38
CA PRO A 218 -18.77 -17.59 1.64
C PRO A 218 -18.50 -17.21 3.10
N GLU A 219 -18.98 -18.01 4.05
CA GLU A 219 -18.75 -17.81 5.49
C GLU A 219 -17.26 -17.88 5.85
N ARG A 220 -16.50 -18.75 5.18
CA ARG A 220 -15.05 -18.82 5.36
C ARG A 220 -14.36 -17.56 4.82
N ALA A 221 -14.80 -17.07 3.67
CA ALA A 221 -14.27 -15.84 3.07
C ALA A 221 -14.54 -14.63 3.97
N ILE A 222 -15.74 -14.49 4.51
CA ILE A 222 -16.11 -13.45 5.48
C ILE A 222 -15.25 -13.56 6.75
N ASN A 223 -15.05 -14.79 7.27
CA ASN A 223 -14.22 -14.98 8.47
C ASN A 223 -12.74 -14.64 8.21
N ASP A 224 -12.19 -14.97 7.04
CA ASP A 224 -10.82 -14.58 6.67
C ASP A 224 -10.69 -13.06 6.58
N ALA A 225 -11.70 -12.35 6.06
CA ALA A 225 -11.75 -10.88 6.07
C ALA A 225 -11.82 -10.31 7.50
N ARG A 226 -12.67 -10.87 8.38
CA ARG A 226 -12.74 -10.48 9.81
C ARG A 226 -11.40 -10.65 10.51
N ARG A 227 -10.72 -11.76 10.30
CA ARG A 227 -9.38 -12.01 10.87
C ARG A 227 -8.37 -10.97 10.43
N MET A 228 -8.39 -10.56 9.15
CA MET A 228 -7.50 -9.52 8.63
C MET A 228 -7.81 -8.14 9.23
N ILE A 229 -9.08 -7.78 9.31
CA ILE A 229 -9.53 -6.54 9.97
C ILE A 229 -9.09 -6.53 11.44
N ALA A 230 -9.39 -7.60 12.19
CA ALA A 230 -9.03 -7.73 13.60
C ALA A 230 -7.53 -7.59 13.82
N PHE A 231 -6.71 -8.27 12.99
CA PHE A 231 -5.25 -8.18 13.09
C PHE A 231 -4.75 -6.74 12.95
N TYR A 232 -5.23 -6.01 11.96
CA TYR A 232 -4.83 -4.61 11.77
C TYR A 232 -5.26 -3.73 12.96
N LEU A 233 -6.46 -3.93 13.50
CA LEU A 233 -7.00 -3.11 14.59
C LEU A 233 -6.30 -3.35 15.95
N THR A 234 -5.40 -4.34 16.04
CA THR A 234 -4.50 -4.46 17.21
C THR A 234 -3.51 -3.31 17.31
N VAL A 235 -3.22 -2.63 16.20
CA VAL A 235 -2.18 -1.60 16.10
C VAL A 235 -2.70 -0.26 16.63
N LYS A 236 -2.09 0.25 17.71
CA LYS A 236 -2.51 1.50 18.36
C LYS A 236 -2.41 2.76 17.48
N THR A 237 -1.57 2.73 16.45
CA THR A 237 -1.46 3.85 15.50
C THR A 237 -2.80 4.13 14.79
N TYR A 238 -3.73 3.18 14.81
CA TYR A 238 -5.06 3.31 14.18
C TYR A 238 -6.14 3.82 15.16
N ASP A 239 -5.79 4.19 16.40
CA ASP A 239 -6.76 4.72 17.38
C ASP A 239 -7.58 5.93 16.87
N PRO A 240 -7.02 6.89 16.12
CA PRO A 240 -7.83 7.97 15.53
C PRO A 240 -8.90 7.47 14.56
N TYR A 241 -8.61 6.41 13.78
CA TYR A 241 -9.55 5.75 12.89
C TYR A 241 -10.66 5.04 13.67
N VAL A 242 -10.29 4.34 14.74
CA VAL A 242 -11.23 3.65 15.63
C VAL A 242 -12.19 4.65 16.28
N ALA A 243 -11.65 5.76 16.78
CA ALA A 243 -12.45 6.83 17.38
C ALA A 243 -13.40 7.51 16.37
N HIS A 244 -12.94 7.74 15.14
CA HIS A 244 -13.75 8.31 14.06
C HIS A 244 -15.00 7.47 13.75
N HIS A 245 -14.87 6.15 13.82
CA HIS A 245 -15.96 5.22 13.53
C HIS A 245 -16.79 4.82 14.76
N GLY A 246 -16.35 5.19 15.95
CA GLY A 246 -17.01 4.79 17.19
C GLY A 246 -16.80 3.33 17.59
N TRP A 247 -15.80 2.64 17.04
CA TRP A 247 -15.54 1.20 17.25
C TRP A 247 -14.62 0.90 18.46
N LEU A 248 -14.68 1.74 19.48
CA LEU A 248 -13.79 1.62 20.65
C LEU A 248 -14.01 0.30 21.42
N ALA A 249 -15.27 -0.08 21.64
CA ALA A 249 -15.60 -1.29 22.39
C ALA A 249 -15.17 -2.57 21.65
N GLU A 250 -15.41 -2.63 20.34
CA GLU A 250 -15.03 -3.74 19.49
C GLU A 250 -13.50 -3.90 19.44
N VAL A 251 -12.77 -2.80 19.30
CA VAL A 251 -11.32 -2.81 19.26
C VAL A 251 -10.70 -3.14 20.61
N ASP A 252 -11.28 -2.74 21.70
CA ASP A 252 -10.86 -3.17 23.04
C ASP A 252 -11.06 -4.68 23.24
N ALA A 253 -12.16 -5.24 22.73
CA ALA A 253 -12.39 -6.68 22.73
C ALA A 253 -11.39 -7.42 21.86
N ILE A 254 -11.09 -6.91 20.64
CA ILE A 254 -10.06 -7.45 19.73
C ILE A 254 -8.69 -7.48 20.43
N ARG A 255 -8.27 -6.36 21.03
CA ARG A 255 -6.96 -6.24 21.71
C ARG A 255 -6.85 -7.13 22.94
N SER A 256 -7.95 -7.27 23.67
CA SER A 256 -8.02 -8.18 24.81
C SER A 256 -7.91 -9.64 24.39
N ALA A 257 -8.55 -10.04 23.30
CA ALA A 257 -8.43 -11.37 22.72
C ALA A 257 -7.02 -11.62 22.17
N PHE A 258 -6.43 -10.63 21.49
CA PHE A 258 -5.05 -10.69 20.99
C PHE A 258 -4.02 -10.91 22.11
N ALA A 259 -4.19 -10.25 23.25
CA ALA A 259 -3.31 -10.42 24.42
C ALA A 259 -3.37 -11.85 24.99
N ARG A 260 -4.46 -12.58 24.78
CA ARG A 260 -4.63 -13.99 25.16
C ARG A 260 -4.26 -14.98 24.07
N GLY A 261 -3.90 -14.52 22.87
CA GLY A 261 -3.65 -15.36 21.70
C GLY A 261 -4.91 -16.00 21.10
N ASP A 262 -6.10 -15.46 21.41
CA ASP A 262 -7.39 -15.98 20.99
C ASP A 262 -7.81 -15.37 19.65
N THR A 263 -7.36 -15.97 18.55
CA THR A 263 -7.60 -15.47 17.19
C THR A 263 -9.07 -15.57 16.76
N ASP A 264 -9.82 -16.52 17.31
CA ASP A 264 -11.24 -16.67 17.00
C ASP A 264 -12.07 -15.60 17.71
N ALA A 265 -11.77 -15.33 18.99
CA ALA A 265 -12.40 -14.21 19.70
C ALA A 265 -12.06 -12.86 19.06
N MET A 266 -10.84 -12.69 18.52
CA MET A 266 -10.49 -11.48 17.74
C MET A 266 -11.41 -11.30 16.53
N ALA A 267 -11.59 -12.36 15.73
CA ALA A 267 -12.43 -12.32 14.54
C ALA A 267 -13.91 -12.07 14.89
N ASN A 268 -14.41 -12.72 15.96
CA ASN A 268 -15.79 -12.57 16.42
C ASN A 268 -16.11 -11.18 16.97
N ALA A 269 -15.12 -10.42 17.42
CA ALA A 269 -15.29 -9.04 17.86
C ALA A 269 -15.42 -8.04 16.69
N VAL A 270 -15.10 -8.44 15.45
CA VAL A 270 -15.36 -7.64 14.25
C VAL A 270 -16.83 -7.82 13.87
N THR A 271 -17.60 -6.76 13.94
CA THR A 271 -19.05 -6.78 13.63
C THR A 271 -19.32 -6.85 12.12
N ASP A 272 -20.55 -7.21 11.75
CA ASP A 272 -20.97 -7.18 10.35
C ASP A 272 -20.89 -5.78 9.75
N ASP A 273 -21.23 -4.76 10.52
CA ASP A 273 -21.13 -3.36 10.10
C ASP A 273 -19.68 -2.98 9.76
N MET A 274 -18.71 -3.39 10.58
CA MET A 274 -17.29 -3.17 10.29
C MET A 274 -16.87 -3.88 9.00
N VAL A 275 -17.32 -5.13 8.80
CA VAL A 275 -17.02 -5.89 7.57
C VAL A 275 -17.61 -5.18 6.36
N ASN A 276 -18.89 -4.77 6.43
CA ASN A 276 -19.60 -4.09 5.35
C ASN A 276 -18.97 -2.74 4.97
N GLU A 277 -18.40 -2.02 5.94
CA GLU A 277 -17.70 -0.77 5.69
C GLU A 277 -16.29 -0.95 5.13
N ILE A 278 -15.60 -2.07 5.44
CA ILE A 278 -14.17 -2.24 5.16
C ILE A 278 -13.91 -3.21 4.00
N ALA A 279 -14.64 -4.33 3.88
CA ALA A 279 -14.28 -5.43 3.02
C ALA A 279 -15.26 -5.69 1.86
N LEU A 280 -14.76 -6.34 0.81
CA LEU A 280 -15.54 -6.98 -0.26
C LEU A 280 -15.41 -8.49 -0.05
N CYS A 281 -16.42 -9.14 0.55
CA CYS A 281 -16.28 -10.55 0.91
C CYS A 281 -17.62 -11.30 0.86
N GLY A 282 -17.53 -12.63 0.93
CA GLY A 282 -18.67 -13.52 0.81
C GLY A 282 -18.75 -14.15 -0.57
N THR A 283 -19.95 -14.21 -1.16
CA THR A 283 -20.13 -14.64 -2.54
C THR A 283 -19.69 -13.54 -3.54
N THR A 284 -19.51 -13.92 -4.79
CA THR A 284 -19.27 -12.95 -5.89
C THR A 284 -20.36 -11.87 -5.93
N ASN A 285 -21.63 -12.25 -5.77
CA ASN A 285 -22.75 -11.29 -5.79
C ASN A 285 -22.72 -10.32 -4.58
N ASP A 286 -22.37 -10.81 -3.38
CA ASP A 286 -22.20 -9.96 -2.19
C ASP A 286 -21.09 -8.92 -2.41
N ALA A 287 -19.96 -9.37 -2.93
CA ALA A 287 -18.80 -8.51 -3.20
C ALA A 287 -19.10 -7.47 -4.29
N LEU A 288 -19.81 -7.83 -5.37
CA LEU A 288 -20.27 -6.89 -6.40
C LEU A 288 -21.22 -5.84 -5.83
N THR A 289 -22.18 -6.25 -5.03
CA THR A 289 -23.12 -5.35 -4.37
C THR A 289 -22.39 -4.37 -3.45
N ALA A 290 -21.45 -4.87 -2.64
CA ALA A 290 -20.63 -4.04 -1.77
C ALA A 290 -19.72 -3.08 -2.56
N LEU A 291 -19.14 -3.52 -3.67
CA LEU A 291 -18.29 -2.70 -4.54
C LEU A 291 -19.05 -1.52 -5.13
N VAL A 292 -20.23 -1.76 -5.70
CA VAL A 292 -21.09 -0.69 -6.27
C VAL A 292 -21.47 0.32 -5.19
N LYS A 293 -21.90 -0.16 -4.01
CA LYS A 293 -22.25 0.71 -2.87
C LYS A 293 -21.07 1.57 -2.40
N ARG A 294 -19.84 1.07 -2.56
CA ARG A 294 -18.60 1.71 -2.11
C ARG A 294 -17.79 2.38 -3.22
N ALA A 295 -18.31 2.51 -4.42
CA ALA A 295 -17.57 3.04 -5.58
C ALA A 295 -16.85 4.38 -5.28
N GLU A 296 -17.53 5.30 -4.58
CA GLU A 296 -16.94 6.58 -4.17
C GLU A 296 -15.90 6.49 -3.05
N ALA A 297 -15.82 5.33 -2.37
CA ALA A 297 -14.84 5.05 -1.33
C ALA A 297 -13.54 4.48 -1.90
N LEU A 298 -13.54 4.11 -3.17
CA LEU A 298 -12.35 3.54 -3.80
C LEU A 298 -11.28 4.61 -4.06
N PRO A 299 -10.02 4.22 -4.08
CA PRO A 299 -8.93 5.07 -4.56
C PRO A 299 -9.17 5.48 -6.02
N ARG A 300 -8.88 6.73 -6.35
CA ARG A 300 -9.26 7.31 -7.67
C ARG A 300 -8.43 6.78 -8.84
N ASP A 301 -7.19 6.33 -8.58
CA ASP A 301 -6.30 5.89 -9.64
C ASP A 301 -6.15 4.37 -9.69
N VAL A 302 -5.81 3.73 -8.56
CA VAL A 302 -5.61 2.29 -8.49
C VAL A 302 -6.20 1.71 -7.20
N ALA A 303 -7.19 0.82 -7.34
CA ALA A 303 -7.72 0.01 -6.25
C ALA A 303 -7.15 -1.41 -6.33
N TYR A 304 -6.44 -1.84 -5.29
CA TYR A 304 -5.91 -3.21 -5.20
C TYR A 304 -6.86 -4.09 -4.39
N PHE A 305 -7.41 -5.12 -5.01
CA PHE A 305 -8.22 -6.14 -4.34
C PHE A 305 -7.29 -7.04 -3.52
N SER A 306 -7.11 -6.67 -2.25
CA SER A 306 -6.13 -7.27 -1.35
C SER A 306 -6.71 -8.46 -0.62
N THR A 307 -6.22 -9.65 -0.94
CA THR A 307 -6.58 -10.87 -0.20
C THR A 307 -6.01 -10.85 1.23
N PRO A 308 -6.56 -11.62 2.19
CA PRO A 308 -6.00 -11.81 3.53
C PRO A 308 -4.64 -12.52 3.53
N SER A 309 -3.63 -11.95 2.87
CA SER A 309 -2.45 -12.63 2.35
C SER A 309 -1.54 -13.28 3.39
N PHE A 310 -1.37 -12.68 4.57
CA PHE A 310 -0.50 -13.25 5.62
C PHE A 310 -1.24 -14.16 6.62
N LEU A 311 -2.56 -14.32 6.48
CA LEU A 311 -3.40 -15.14 7.36
C LEU A 311 -3.86 -16.43 6.70
N VAL A 312 -3.67 -16.56 5.39
CA VAL A 312 -4.12 -17.73 4.62
C VAL A 312 -2.97 -18.29 3.77
N GLY A 313 -3.01 -19.60 3.52
CA GLY A 313 -1.99 -20.27 2.70
C GLY A 313 -2.01 -19.82 1.24
N HIS A 314 -0.90 -20.05 0.54
CA HIS A 314 -0.66 -19.60 -0.84
C HIS A 314 -1.80 -20.00 -1.81
N ARG A 315 -2.27 -21.23 -1.79
CA ARG A 315 -3.37 -21.71 -2.66
C ARG A 315 -4.65 -20.90 -2.46
N ARG A 316 -4.99 -20.55 -1.21
CA ARG A 316 -6.18 -19.76 -0.92
C ARG A 316 -5.99 -18.30 -1.34
N ARG A 317 -4.80 -17.73 -1.16
CA ARG A 317 -4.48 -16.39 -1.69
C ARG A 317 -4.71 -16.32 -3.20
N GLN A 318 -4.20 -17.30 -3.96
CA GLN A 318 -4.40 -17.38 -5.40
C GLN A 318 -5.87 -17.56 -5.78
N ALA A 319 -6.63 -18.38 -5.03
CA ALA A 319 -8.07 -18.57 -5.26
C ALA A 319 -8.83 -17.24 -5.08
N TYR A 320 -8.61 -16.53 -3.97
CA TYR A 320 -9.23 -15.23 -3.74
C TYR A 320 -8.82 -14.18 -4.79
N ALA A 321 -7.56 -14.18 -5.23
CA ALA A 321 -7.12 -13.30 -6.31
C ALA A 321 -7.89 -13.57 -7.61
N ARG A 322 -8.04 -14.85 -8.01
CA ARG A 322 -8.83 -15.23 -9.20
C ARG A 322 -10.31 -14.87 -9.05
N SER A 323 -10.91 -15.14 -7.89
CA SER A 323 -12.32 -14.77 -7.65
C SER A 323 -12.55 -13.26 -7.75
N SER A 324 -11.55 -12.43 -7.42
CA SER A 324 -11.67 -10.97 -7.53
C SER A 324 -11.74 -10.46 -8.98
N PHE A 325 -11.37 -11.27 -9.98
CA PHE A 325 -11.51 -10.88 -11.40
C PHE A 325 -12.98 -10.65 -11.81
N ALA A 326 -13.92 -11.29 -11.12
CA ALA A 326 -15.36 -11.05 -11.32
C ALA A 326 -15.80 -9.61 -10.98
N LEU A 327 -14.98 -8.87 -10.23
CA LEU A 327 -15.25 -7.48 -9.87
C LEU A 327 -14.81 -6.48 -10.95
N LEU A 328 -14.00 -6.93 -11.93
CA LEU A 328 -13.49 -6.05 -12.98
C LEU A 328 -14.61 -5.56 -13.89
N GLY A 329 -14.65 -4.26 -14.14
CA GLY A 329 -15.68 -3.65 -15.00
C GLY A 329 -17.02 -3.37 -14.32
N ALA A 330 -17.16 -3.63 -13.01
CA ALA A 330 -18.43 -3.38 -12.29
C ALA A 330 -18.59 -1.92 -11.83
N VAL A 331 -17.55 -1.07 -11.89
CA VAL A 331 -17.54 0.37 -11.54
C VAL A 331 -16.65 1.19 -12.47
#